data_7e8f4320fa14e7b96f8a3e9953260357
#
_entry.id   7e8f4320fa14e7b96f8a3e9953260357
#
_cell.length_a   1.000
_cell.length_b   1.000
_cell.length_c   1.000
_cell.angle_alpha   90.00
_cell.angle_beta   90.00
_cell.angle_gamma   90.00
#
_symmetry.space_group_name_H-M   'P 1'
#
loop_
_entity.id
_entity.type
_entity.pdbx_description
1 polymer ?
#
loop_
_entity_poly.entity_id
_entity_poly.type
_entity_poly.pdbx_seq_one_letter_code
_entity_poly.pdbx_strand_id
1 'polypeptide(L)'
;MNAPFTLDDLASRNMNPEKLEALRRVFDAVCEEAAIPESAKSERNELADKLLTAGVTVGDTPEYETLLMTYARRVVAHYRN
;
A
#
# COMPACT_ATOMS: atom_id res chain seq x y z
N MET A 1 -21.09 -9.75 5.71
CA MET A 1 -20.64 -8.94 4.95
C MET A 1 -19.35 -8.62 5.04
N ASN A 2 -18.70 -8.44 4.14
CA ASN A 2 -17.46 -8.27 4.15
C ASN A 2 -17.06 -7.06 3.63
N ALA A 3 -16.67 -6.23 4.41
CA ALA A 3 -15.97 -5.11 4.02
C ALA A 3 -14.79 -5.58 3.33
N PRO A 4 -14.39 -4.98 2.31
CA PRO A 4 -13.11 -5.25 1.73
C PRO A 4 -12.12 -4.95 2.79
N PHE A 5 -11.12 -5.75 2.90
CA PHE A 5 -10.21 -5.42 3.88
C PHE A 5 -9.43 -4.20 3.50
N THR A 6 -9.09 -3.41 4.49
CA THR A 6 -8.39 -2.17 4.26
C THR A 6 -7.02 -2.29 4.86
N LEU A 7 -6.18 -1.29 4.57
CA LEU A 7 -4.87 -1.22 5.21
C LEU A 7 -5.02 -1.22 6.73
N ASP A 8 -6.05 -0.57 7.25
CA ASP A 8 -6.26 -0.51 8.68
C ASP A 8 -6.51 -1.88 9.29
N ASP A 9 -7.33 -2.70 8.62
CA ASP A 9 -7.66 -4.00 9.14
C ASP A 9 -6.44 -4.89 9.28
N LEU A 10 -5.59 -4.90 8.29
CA LEU A 10 -4.40 -5.73 8.33
C LEU A 10 -3.34 -5.16 9.24
N ALA A 11 -3.20 -3.86 9.24
CA ALA A 11 -2.16 -3.22 10.00
C ALA A 11 -2.38 -3.33 11.49
N SER A 12 -3.62 -3.35 11.93
CA SER A 12 -3.90 -3.46 13.36
C SER A 12 -3.41 -4.77 13.92
N ARG A 13 -3.08 -5.73 13.08
CA ARG A 13 -2.64 -7.03 13.55
C ARG A 13 -1.15 -7.14 13.76
N ASN A 14 -0.35 -6.49 12.90
CA ASN A 14 1.07 -6.71 12.92
C ASN A 14 1.96 -5.51 12.70
N MET A 15 1.40 -4.33 12.61
CA MET A 15 2.20 -3.17 12.30
C MET A 15 2.09 -2.11 13.35
N ASN A 16 3.19 -1.43 13.61
CA ASN A 16 3.10 -0.30 14.51
C ASN A 16 2.52 0.91 13.77
N PRO A 17 2.00 1.90 14.50
CA PRO A 17 1.31 3.03 13.87
C PRO A 17 2.18 3.85 12.93
N GLU A 18 3.47 3.93 13.18
CA GLU A 18 4.34 4.71 12.32
C GLU A 18 4.49 4.08 10.95
N LYS A 19 4.63 2.76 10.91
CA LYS A 19 4.72 2.06 9.66
C LYS A 19 3.41 2.11 8.91
N LEU A 20 2.31 2.00 9.64
CA LEU A 20 1.00 2.11 9.03
C LEU A 20 0.82 3.45 8.37
N GLU A 21 1.24 4.51 9.03
CA GLU A 21 1.11 5.83 8.46
C GLU A 21 1.96 6.00 7.21
N ALA A 22 3.16 5.45 7.23
CA ALA A 22 4.03 5.50 6.06
C ALA A 22 3.37 4.77 4.90
N LEU A 23 2.78 3.61 5.16
CA LEU A 23 2.08 2.86 4.13
C LEU A 23 0.91 3.63 3.56
N ARG A 24 0.16 4.31 4.41
CA ARG A 24 -0.94 5.13 3.95
C ARG A 24 -0.48 6.24 3.04
N ARG A 25 0.59 6.92 3.42
CA ARG A 25 1.12 8.00 2.61
C ARG A 25 1.56 7.49 1.25
N VAL A 26 2.22 6.34 1.23
CA VAL A 26 2.66 5.74 -0.03
C VAL A 26 1.45 5.36 -0.88
N PHE A 27 0.48 4.71 -0.27
CA PHE A 27 -0.71 4.28 -0.99
C PHE A 27 -1.44 5.46 -1.61
N ASP A 28 -1.68 6.50 -0.82
CA ASP A 28 -2.40 7.66 -1.30
C ASP A 28 -1.62 8.39 -2.40
N ALA A 29 -0.31 8.53 -2.20
CA ALA A 29 0.52 9.22 -3.18
C ALA A 29 0.54 8.48 -4.51
N VAL A 30 0.65 7.17 -4.47
CA VAL A 30 0.70 6.40 -5.71
C VAL A 30 -0.66 6.37 -6.38
N CYS A 31 -1.74 6.28 -5.62
CA CYS A 31 -3.07 6.34 -6.21
C CYS A 31 -3.29 7.68 -6.90
N GLU A 32 -2.82 8.75 -6.30
CA GLU A 32 -2.96 10.06 -6.91
C GLU A 32 -2.07 10.19 -8.14
N GLU A 33 -0.83 9.76 -8.02
CA GLU A 33 0.13 9.85 -9.11
C GLU A 33 -0.34 9.06 -10.33
N ALA A 34 -0.88 7.88 -10.10
CA ALA A 34 -1.33 6.99 -11.16
C ALA A 34 -2.78 7.23 -11.56
N ALA A 35 -3.42 8.20 -10.93
CA ALA A 35 -4.81 8.54 -11.21
C ALA A 35 -5.73 7.33 -11.05
N ILE A 36 -5.59 6.61 -9.94
CA ILE A 36 -6.43 5.46 -9.66
C ILE A 36 -7.66 5.97 -8.90
N PRO A 37 -8.83 5.94 -9.51
CA PRO A 37 -10.02 6.47 -8.84
C PRO A 37 -10.49 5.55 -7.72
N GLU A 38 -11.27 6.09 -6.82
CA GLU A 38 -11.80 5.29 -5.73
C GLU A 38 -12.68 4.16 -6.22
N SER A 39 -13.29 4.33 -7.38
CA SER A 39 -14.14 3.29 -7.95
C SER A 39 -13.34 2.10 -8.47
N ALA A 40 -12.04 2.26 -8.69
CA ALA A 40 -11.21 1.14 -9.16
C ALA A 40 -10.81 0.27 -7.98
N LYS A 41 -11.79 -0.41 -7.40
CA LYS A 41 -11.57 -1.13 -6.15
C LYS A 41 -10.63 -2.31 -6.27
N SER A 42 -10.69 -3.01 -7.39
CA SER A 42 -9.78 -4.15 -7.58
C SER A 42 -8.34 -3.71 -7.61
N GLU A 43 -8.05 -2.65 -8.35
CA GLU A 43 -6.70 -2.16 -8.44
C GLU A 43 -6.20 -1.63 -7.10
N ARG A 44 -7.06 -0.90 -6.40
CA ARG A 44 -6.69 -0.36 -5.09
C ARG A 44 -6.48 -1.47 -4.07
N ASN A 45 -7.32 -2.49 -4.09
CA ASN A 45 -7.17 -3.61 -3.17
C ASN A 45 -5.90 -4.39 -3.44
N GLU A 46 -5.59 -4.59 -4.70
CA GLU A 46 -4.36 -5.29 -5.08
C GLU A 46 -3.14 -4.50 -4.60
N LEU A 47 -3.16 -3.19 -4.82
CA LEU A 47 -2.05 -2.34 -4.40
C LEU A 47 -1.92 -2.37 -2.88
N ALA A 48 -3.03 -2.27 -2.16
CA ALA A 48 -3.01 -2.28 -0.70
C ALA A 48 -2.46 -3.60 -0.17
N ASP A 49 -2.90 -4.70 -0.74
CA ASP A 49 -2.46 -6.01 -0.31
C ASP A 49 -0.96 -6.18 -0.51
N LYS A 50 -0.47 -5.79 -1.67
CA LYS A 50 0.94 -5.93 -1.96
C LYS A 50 1.79 -4.98 -1.13
N LEU A 51 1.30 -3.79 -0.88
CA LEU A 51 2.02 -2.85 -0.03
C LEU A 51 2.11 -3.36 1.41
N LEU A 52 1.05 -3.96 1.91
CA LEU A 52 1.09 -4.50 3.26
C LEU A 52 2.09 -5.64 3.38
N THR A 53 2.10 -6.52 2.39
CA THR A 53 3.04 -7.63 2.39
C THR A 53 4.48 -7.11 2.36
N ALA A 54 4.73 -6.15 1.49
CA ALA A 54 6.07 -5.57 1.39
C ALA A 54 6.45 -4.82 2.67
N GLY A 55 5.48 -4.11 3.24
CA GLY A 55 5.72 -3.34 4.44
C GLY A 55 6.09 -4.20 5.65
N VAL A 56 5.53 -5.39 5.71
CA VAL A 56 5.90 -6.32 6.77
C VAL A 56 7.30 -6.87 6.55
N THR A 57 7.66 -7.08 5.27
CA THR A 57 8.95 -7.67 4.94
C THR A 57 10.09 -6.68 5.10
N VAL A 58 9.87 -5.42 4.76
CA VAL A 58 10.91 -4.40 4.89
C VAL A 58 11.10 -4.07 6.36
N GLY A 59 12.32 -4.15 6.84
CA GLY A 59 12.58 -3.85 8.24
C GLY A 59 12.62 -2.37 8.52
N ASP A 60 12.99 -2.03 9.74
CA ASP A 60 13.10 -0.63 10.14
C ASP A 60 14.32 -0.04 9.47
N THR A 61 14.11 0.85 8.55
CA THR A 61 15.17 1.49 7.80
C THR A 61 14.75 2.91 7.48
N PRO A 62 15.71 3.84 7.42
CA PRO A 62 15.35 5.21 7.05
C PRO A 62 14.73 5.32 5.67
N GLU A 63 14.99 4.35 4.78
CA GLU A 63 14.45 4.37 3.43
C GLU A 63 13.14 3.62 3.30
N TYR A 64 12.51 3.29 4.42
CA TYR A 64 11.29 2.48 4.42
C TYR A 64 10.24 3.03 3.44
N GLU A 65 9.93 4.30 3.56
CA GLU A 65 8.91 4.92 2.74
C GLU A 65 9.35 4.98 1.27
N THR A 66 10.60 5.29 1.02
CA THR A 66 11.12 5.35 -0.34
C THR A 66 11.09 3.98 -1.02
N LEU A 67 11.45 2.95 -0.28
CA LEU A 67 11.42 1.60 -0.83
C LEU A 67 9.99 1.18 -1.17
N LEU A 68 9.06 1.49 -0.29
CA LEU A 68 7.66 1.17 -0.54
C LEU A 68 7.10 1.93 -1.72
N MET A 69 7.50 3.19 -1.86
CA MET A 69 7.06 3.99 -3.00
C MET A 69 7.52 3.38 -4.31
N THR A 70 8.77 2.99 -4.38
CA THR A 70 9.32 2.35 -5.58
C THR A 70 8.58 1.05 -5.88
N TYR A 71 8.33 0.27 -4.85
CA TYR A 71 7.63 -0.98 -5.02
C TYR A 71 6.18 -0.75 -5.49
N ALA A 72 5.50 0.21 -4.89
CA ALA A 72 4.13 0.52 -5.25
C ALA A 72 4.00 0.93 -6.72
N ARG A 73 4.94 1.72 -7.19
CA ARG A 73 4.93 2.13 -8.59
C ARG A 73 5.08 0.93 -9.52
N ARG A 74 5.91 -0.03 -9.13
CA ARG A 74 6.06 -1.25 -9.91
C ARG A 74 4.79 -2.08 -9.91
N VAL A 75 4.12 -2.16 -8.78
CA VAL A 75 2.87 -2.91 -8.70
C VAL A 75 1.83 -2.32 -9.65
N VAL A 76 1.71 -0.99 -9.65
CA VAL A 76 0.74 -0.34 -10.52
C VAL A 76 1.10 -0.57 -11.98
N ALA A 77 2.37 -0.40 -12.33
CA ALA A 77 2.80 -0.59 -13.71
C ALA A 77 2.53 -2.01 -14.17
N HIS A 78 2.78 -2.98 -13.30
CA HIS A 78 2.57 -4.37 -13.63
C HIS A 78 1.09 -4.68 -13.79
N TYR A 79 0.28 -4.12 -12.92
CA TYR A 79 -1.16 -4.34 -12.96
C TYR A 79 -1.75 -3.81 -14.28
N ARG A 80 -1.23 -2.71 -14.76
CA ARG A 80 -1.77 -2.07 -15.97
C ARG A 80 -1.19 -2.61 -17.27
N ASN A 81 -0.19 -3.42 -17.18
CA ASN A 81 0.30 -4.11 -18.34
C ASN A 81 -0.50 -5.36 -18.58
#